data_dc96f35ef929ffe558c27dbd1a9f0533
#
_entry.id   dc96f35ef929ffe558c27dbd1a9f0533
#
_cell.length_a   1.000
_cell.length_b   1.000
_cell.length_c   1.000
_cell.angle_alpha   90.00
_cell.angle_beta   90.00
_cell.angle_gamma   90.00
#
_symmetry.space_group_name_H-M   'P 1'
#
loop_
_entity.id
_entity.type
_entity.pdbx_description
1 polymer ?
#
loop_
_entity_poly.entity_id
_entity_poly.type
_entity_poly.pdbx_seq_one_letter_code
_entity_poly.pdbx_strand_id
1 'polypeptide(L)' 'MTLSELVLKLQKYQEDYGDIECVLSIDTRDAFNETYLDDVVLNKYEAMDTSDGYVYSVCFHGELIQEQD' A
#
# COMPACT_ATOMS: atom_id res chain seq x y z
N MET A 1 -7.86 6.71 7.32
CA MET A 1 -7.42 7.59 6.19
C MET A 1 -8.63 7.90 5.32
N THR A 2 -8.80 9.16 4.98
CA THR A 2 -9.88 9.55 4.06
C THR A 2 -9.49 9.27 2.62
N LEU A 3 -10.47 9.29 1.72
CA LEU A 3 -10.21 9.11 0.31
C LEU A 3 -9.30 10.20 -0.25
N SER A 4 -9.48 11.44 0.21
CA SER A 4 -8.63 12.55 -0.21
C SER A 4 -7.19 12.36 0.22
N GLU A 5 -6.98 11.89 1.44
CA GLU A 5 -5.64 11.57 1.95
C GLU A 5 -4.98 10.46 1.14
N LEU A 6 -5.75 9.42 0.79
CA LEU A 6 -5.26 8.33 -0.04
C LEU A 6 -4.82 8.81 -1.42
N VAL A 7 -5.65 9.64 -2.06
CA VAL A 7 -5.33 10.18 -3.39
C VAL A 7 -4.06 11.01 -3.33
N LEU A 8 -3.95 11.90 -2.37
CA LEU A 8 -2.76 12.75 -2.22
C LEU A 8 -1.50 11.94 -1.97
N LYS A 9 -1.59 10.90 -1.16
CA LYS A 9 -0.45 10.07 -0.84
C LYS A 9 0.04 9.29 -2.06
N LEU A 10 -0.88 8.73 -2.83
CA LEU A 10 -0.54 8.03 -4.07
C LEU A 10 0.04 8.98 -5.11
N GLN A 11 -0.49 10.18 -5.23
CA GLN A 11 0.05 11.19 -6.14
C GLN A 11 1.47 11.57 -5.77
N LYS A 12 1.76 11.69 -4.48
CA LYS A 12 3.12 12.00 -4.02
C LYS A 12 4.10 10.89 -4.39
N TYR A 13 3.72 9.64 -4.24
CA TYR A 13 4.55 8.53 -4.66
C TYR A 13 4.78 8.54 -6.16
N GLN A 14 3.76 8.86 -6.94
CA GLN A 14 3.89 8.97 -8.39
C GLN A 14 4.85 10.09 -8.78
N GLU A 15 4.81 11.22 -8.09
CA GLU A 15 5.75 12.33 -8.32
C GLU A 15 7.17 11.95 -7.96
N ASP A 16 7.37 11.23 -6.86
CA ASP A 16 8.69 10.87 -6.37
C ASP A 16 9.34 9.75 -7.17
N TYR A 17 8.56 8.77 -7.63
CA TYR A 17 9.08 7.56 -8.27
C TYR A 17 8.71 7.44 -9.75
N GLY A 18 7.81 8.27 -10.23
CA GLY A 18 7.29 8.17 -11.59
C GLY A 18 6.14 7.18 -11.70
N ASP A 19 5.71 6.93 -12.91
CA ASP A 19 4.61 6.02 -13.19
C ASP A 19 5.16 4.59 -13.33
N ILE A 20 5.48 3.99 -12.20
CA ILE A 20 6.13 2.69 -12.12
C ILE A 20 5.10 1.57 -11.92
N GLU A 21 5.47 0.38 -12.37
CA GLU A 21 4.70 -0.82 -12.02
C GLU A 21 4.92 -1.16 -10.57
N CYS A 22 3.86 -1.59 -9.90
CA CYS A 22 3.94 -1.98 -8.50
C CYS A 22 3.06 -3.18 -8.22
N VAL A 23 3.38 -3.88 -7.14
CA VAL A 23 2.54 -4.96 -6.64
C VAL A 23 1.75 -4.46 -5.44
N LEU A 24 0.65 -5.12 -5.17
CA LEU A 24 -0.21 -4.78 -4.04
C LEU A 24 0.11 -5.70 -2.86
N SER A 25 0.34 -5.11 -1.71
CA SER A 25 0.45 -5.83 -0.45
C SER A 25 -0.62 -5.33 0.51
N ILE A 26 -1.20 -6.23 1.27
CA ILE A 26 -2.21 -5.88 2.26
C ILE A 26 -1.73 -6.36 3.62
N ASP A 27 -1.61 -5.44 4.55
CA ASP A 27 -1.21 -5.73 5.91
C ASP A 27 -2.41 -5.53 6.82
N THR A 28 -3.15 -6.59 7.02
CA THR A 28 -4.30 -6.63 7.92
C THR A 28 -4.42 -8.04 8.49
N ARG A 29 -4.99 -8.13 9.67
CA ARG A 29 -5.19 -9.42 10.33
C ARG A 29 -6.14 -10.33 9.59
N ASP A 30 -7.15 -9.75 8.97
CA ASP A 30 -8.17 -10.49 8.29
C ASP A 30 -8.45 -9.82 6.95
N ALA A 31 -7.88 -10.39 5.90
CA ALA A 31 -7.99 -9.84 4.55
C ALA A 31 -9.40 -9.99 3.97
N PHE A 32 -10.25 -10.76 4.60
CA PHE A 32 -11.62 -10.98 4.13
C PHE A 32 -12.63 -10.04 4.76
N ASN A 33 -12.25 -9.35 5.82
CA ASN A 33 -13.13 -8.40 6.49
C ASN A 33 -12.80 -6.97 6.10
N GLU A 34 -13.78 -6.11 6.20
CA GLU A 34 -13.57 -4.69 5.99
C GLU A 34 -12.75 -4.12 7.14
N THR A 35 -11.79 -3.29 6.81
CA THR A 35 -10.96 -2.59 7.77
C THR A 35 -10.88 -1.13 7.42
N TYR A 36 -10.61 -0.29 8.41
CA TYR A 36 -10.27 1.09 8.12
C TYR A 36 -8.88 1.15 7.53
N LEU A 37 -8.74 1.90 6.46
CA LEU A 37 -7.42 2.14 5.89
C LEU A 37 -6.68 3.13 6.78
N ASP A 38 -5.56 2.68 7.35
CA ASP A 38 -4.76 3.47 8.26
C ASP A 38 -3.65 4.21 7.51
N ASP A 39 -2.94 3.51 6.64
CA ASP A 39 -1.85 4.11 5.88
C ASP A 39 -1.61 3.36 4.58
N VAL A 40 -0.91 4.02 3.67
CA VAL A 40 -0.43 3.45 2.42
C VAL A 40 1.04 3.76 2.29
N VAL A 41 1.86 2.73 2.14
CA VAL A 41 3.31 2.87 2.07
C VAL A 41 3.83 2.20 0.82
N LEU A 42 4.72 2.88 0.12
CA LEU A 42 5.43 2.33 -1.02
C LEU A 42 6.79 1.84 -0.55
N ASN A 43 7.05 0.56 -0.74
CA ASN A 43 8.31 -0.06 -0.39
C ASN A 43 9.04 -0.53 -1.64
N LYS A 44 10.35 -0.49 -1.58
CA LYS A 44 11.22 -0.97 -2.65
C LYS A 44 11.98 -2.17 -2.15
N TYR A 45 11.83 -3.29 -2.82
CA TYR A 45 12.52 -4.53 -2.45
C TYR A 45 13.43 -4.99 -3.59
N GLU A 46 14.52 -5.63 -3.25
CA GLU A 46 15.36 -6.30 -4.23
C GLU A 46 14.66 -7.55 -4.73
N ALA A 47 14.67 -7.72 -6.05
CA ALA A 47 14.06 -8.89 -6.68
C ALA A 47 14.95 -9.35 -7.83
N MET A 48 15.46 -10.56 -7.71
CA MET A 48 16.43 -11.08 -8.69
C MET A 48 15.80 -11.47 -10.01
N ASP A 49 14.50 -11.67 -10.03
CA ASP A 49 13.76 -12.11 -11.20
C ASP A 49 13.16 -10.97 -12.04
N THR A 50 13.45 -9.74 -11.66
CA THR A 50 13.03 -8.58 -12.47
C THR A 50 14.22 -8.01 -13.22
N SER A 51 13.96 -7.39 -14.36
CA SER A 51 15.01 -6.82 -15.19
C SER A 51 15.76 -5.69 -14.50
N ASP A 52 15.08 -4.94 -13.64
CA ASP A 52 15.65 -3.81 -12.92
C ASP A 52 16.29 -4.19 -11.59
N GLY A 53 16.08 -5.43 -11.14
CA GLY A 53 16.58 -5.90 -9.86
C GLY A 53 15.77 -5.45 -8.67
N TYR A 54 14.64 -4.80 -8.88
CA TYR A 54 13.78 -4.27 -7.82
C TYR A 54 12.32 -4.49 -8.12
N VAL A 55 11.54 -4.58 -7.07
CA VAL A 55 10.08 -4.54 -7.16
C VAL A 55 9.56 -3.49 -6.19
N TYR A 56 8.58 -2.73 -6.63
CA TYR A 56 7.90 -1.76 -5.79
C TYR A 56 6.60 -2.36 -5.30
N SER A 57 6.34 -2.22 -4.02
CA SER A 57 5.14 -2.75 -3.40
C SER A 57 4.37 -1.64 -2.73
N VAL A 58 3.13 -1.45 -3.13
CA VAL A 58 2.20 -0.56 -2.44
C VAL A 58 1.53 -1.37 -1.34
N CYS A 59 1.82 -1.01 -0.10
CA CYS A 59 1.30 -1.73 1.06
C CYS A 59 0.19 -0.92 1.70
N PHE A 60 -0.99 -1.53 1.78
CA PHE A 60 -2.14 -0.96 2.48
C PHE A 60 -2.16 -1.52 3.89
N HIS A 61 -2.06 -0.63 4.87
CA HIS A 61 -2.16 -0.98 6.28
C HIS A 61 -3.57 -0.70 6.76
N GLY A 62 -4.21 -1.74 7.23
CA GLY A 62 -5.58 -1.64 7.70
C GLY A 62 -5.68 -1.83 9.20
N GLU A 63 -6.57 -1.08 9.81
CA GLU A 63 -6.93 -1.25 11.20
C GLU A 63 -8.27 -1.98 11.27
N LEU A 64 -8.31 -3.06 12.03
CA LEU A 64 -9.53 -3.84 12.17
C LEU A 64 -10.65 -3.00 12.76
N ILE A 65 -11.82 -3.11 12.13
CA ILE A 65 -13.03 -2.55 12.71
C ILE A 65 -13.42 -3.48 13.85
N GLN A 66 -13.22 -3.01 15.07
CA GLN A 66 -13.55 -3.81 16.24
C GLN A 66 -15.01 -3.64 16.60
N GLU A 67 -15.69 -4.75 16.72
CA GLU A 67 -16.99 -4.74 17.33
C GLU A 67 -16.82 -4.70 18.84
N GLN A 68 -17.49 -3.77 19.45
CA GLN A 68 -17.48 -3.66 20.90
C GLN A 68 -18.54 -4.61 21.46
N ASP A 69 -18.13 -5.47 22.29
CA ASP A 69 -19.04 -6.37 22.99
C ASP A 69 -19.79 -5.65 24.10
#